data_11ec064d582db87f221b5c10fb50a25d
#
_entry.id   11ec064d582db87f221b5c10fb50a25d
#
_cell.length_a   1.000
_cell.length_b   1.000
_cell.length_c   1.000
_cell.angle_alpha   90.00
_cell.angle_beta   90.00
_cell.angle_gamma   90.00
#
_symmetry.space_group_name_H-M   'P 1'
#
loop_
_entity.id
_entity.type
_entity.pdbx_description
1 polymer ?
#
loop_
_entity_poly.entity_id
_entity_poly.type
_entity_poly.pdbx_seq_one_letter_code
_entity_poly.pdbx_strand_id
1 'polypeptide(L)'
;MHMNGSHIERSNLIFRLARLTRRWRQVLDSEAQASGLTDATWRPLLHLHLLGDGCRQKELAASVGIEGPSLVRILDTLVAKGLIQRSEDGTDRRAKLLCLTSEGKDVVARIRNTVSSLENELLDPFSDSEVAQVADFIGRLESAVNDVRERMKR
;
A
#
# COMPACT_ATOMS: atom_id res chain seq x y z
N MET A 1 -28.84 -15.37 28.10
CA MET A 1 -28.06 -14.19 28.42
C MET A 1 -27.72 -13.50 27.10
N HIS A 2 -28.59 -12.59 26.65
CA HIS A 2 -28.42 -11.89 25.38
C HIS A 2 -27.31 -10.85 25.53
N MET A 3 -26.19 -11.09 24.89
CA MET A 3 -25.15 -10.06 24.78
C MET A 3 -25.65 -8.96 23.83
N ASN A 4 -25.83 -7.80 24.42
CA ASN A 4 -26.14 -6.52 23.78
C ASN A 4 -25.41 -6.36 22.44
N GLY A 5 -26.19 -6.05 21.41
CA GLY A 5 -25.67 -5.55 20.15
C GLY A 5 -24.77 -4.37 20.44
N SER A 6 -23.49 -4.58 20.17
CA SER A 6 -22.48 -3.55 20.35
C SER A 6 -22.92 -2.30 19.58
N HIS A 7 -23.21 -1.25 20.30
CA HIS A 7 -23.26 0.09 19.75
C HIS A 7 -21.93 0.26 18.99
N ILE A 8 -21.98 0.21 17.66
CA ILE A 8 -20.84 0.58 16.84
C ILE A 8 -20.66 2.07 17.09
N GLU A 9 -19.78 2.38 18.03
CA GLU A 9 -19.46 3.77 18.33
C GLU A 9 -18.78 4.36 17.10
N ARG A 10 -19.47 5.24 16.41
CA ARG A 10 -18.92 5.98 15.25
C ARG A 10 -17.58 6.61 15.58
N SER A 11 -17.37 7.03 16.84
CA SER A 11 -16.13 7.60 17.35
C SER A 11 -14.91 6.67 17.25
N ASN A 12 -15.12 5.35 17.24
CA ASN A 12 -14.03 4.36 17.25
C ASN A 12 -13.78 3.68 15.90
N LEU A 13 -14.66 3.88 14.91
CA LEU A 13 -14.57 3.15 13.65
C LEU A 13 -13.24 3.40 12.93
N ILE A 14 -12.86 4.66 12.75
CA ILE A 14 -11.63 5.03 12.03
C ILE A 14 -10.40 4.52 12.78
N PHE A 15 -10.39 4.61 14.11
CA PHE A 15 -9.30 4.06 14.93
C PHE A 15 -9.18 2.53 14.77
N ARG A 16 -10.32 1.81 14.73
CA ARG A 16 -10.34 0.36 14.52
C ARG A 16 -9.82 -0.02 13.13
N LEU A 17 -10.22 0.72 12.09
CA LEU A 17 -9.71 0.53 10.73
C LEU A 17 -8.19 0.76 10.66
N ALA A 18 -7.70 1.85 11.24
CA ALA A 18 -6.26 2.13 11.30
C ALA A 18 -5.48 1.03 12.03
N ARG A 19 -6.02 0.50 13.14
CA ARG A 19 -5.43 -0.61 13.87
C ARG A 19 -5.46 -1.92 13.07
N LEU A 20 -6.56 -2.21 12.38
CA LEU A 20 -6.70 -3.38 11.52
C LEU A 20 -5.66 -3.34 10.40
N THR A 21 -5.56 -2.22 9.69
CA THR A 21 -4.59 -2.01 8.62
C THR A 21 -3.16 -2.21 9.10
N ARG A 22 -2.83 -1.71 10.31
CA ARG A 22 -1.50 -1.92 10.91
C ARG A 22 -1.21 -3.40 11.18
N ARG A 23 -2.18 -4.14 11.73
CA ARG A 23 -2.05 -5.58 11.99
C ARG A 23 -1.88 -6.37 10.70
N TRP A 24 -2.68 -6.05 9.69
CA TRP A 24 -2.57 -6.68 8.38
C TRP A 24 -1.18 -6.46 7.77
N ARG A 25 -0.67 -5.24 7.87
CA ARG A 25 0.69 -4.93 7.42
C ARG A 25 1.74 -5.78 8.13
N GLN A 26 1.62 -6.01 9.44
CA GLN A 26 2.54 -6.88 10.18
C GLN A 26 2.50 -8.32 9.68
N VAL A 27 1.33 -8.84 9.32
CA VAL A 27 1.20 -10.17 8.71
C VAL A 27 1.95 -10.22 7.37
N LEU A 28 1.73 -9.25 6.50
CA LEU A 28 2.42 -9.16 5.22
C LEU A 28 3.94 -9.02 5.37
N ASP A 29 4.40 -8.21 6.32
CA ASP A 29 5.82 -8.03 6.61
C ASP A 29 6.47 -9.34 7.08
N SER A 30 5.79 -10.10 7.93
CA SER A 30 6.28 -11.40 8.41
C SER A 30 6.39 -12.43 7.28
N GLU A 31 5.42 -12.46 6.38
CA GLU A 31 5.41 -13.37 5.24
C GLU A 31 6.47 -12.98 4.20
N ALA A 32 6.64 -11.68 3.97
CA ALA A 32 7.68 -11.17 3.09
C ALA A 32 9.09 -11.54 3.60
N GLN A 33 9.33 -11.43 4.91
CA GLN A 33 10.59 -11.86 5.53
C GLN A 33 10.84 -13.36 5.35
N ALA A 34 9.82 -14.20 5.54
CA ALA A 34 9.91 -15.63 5.30
C ALA A 34 10.29 -15.96 3.84
N SER A 35 9.90 -15.11 2.91
CA SER A 35 10.23 -15.19 1.47
C SER A 35 11.56 -14.51 1.08
N GLY A 36 12.34 -14.03 2.05
CA GLY A 36 13.62 -13.35 1.83
C GLY A 36 13.52 -11.89 1.38
N LEU A 37 12.34 -11.29 1.47
CA LEU A 37 12.09 -9.88 1.20
C LEU A 37 12.05 -9.11 2.52
N THR A 38 12.69 -7.93 2.57
CA THR A 38 12.62 -7.04 3.73
C THR A 38 11.46 -6.06 3.59
N ASP A 39 10.93 -5.57 4.70
CA ASP A 39 9.87 -4.56 4.75
C ASP A 39 10.19 -3.34 3.88
N ALA A 40 11.42 -2.89 3.92
CA ALA A 40 11.91 -1.77 3.13
C ALA A 40 11.89 -2.02 1.62
N THR A 41 11.89 -3.28 1.19
CA THR A 41 12.03 -3.66 -0.23
C THR A 41 10.69 -3.91 -0.89
N TRP A 42 9.80 -4.68 -0.27
CA TRP A 42 8.60 -5.17 -0.95
C TRP A 42 7.51 -4.10 -1.11
N ARG A 43 7.30 -3.24 -0.12
CA ARG A 43 6.24 -2.22 -0.18
C ARG A 43 6.48 -1.17 -1.27
N PRO A 44 7.64 -0.54 -1.38
CA PRO A 44 7.91 0.39 -2.46
C PRO A 44 7.78 -0.24 -3.85
N LEU A 45 8.19 -1.49 -4.03
CA LEU A 45 8.04 -2.21 -5.30
C LEU A 45 6.57 -2.43 -5.66
N LEU A 46 5.76 -2.88 -4.70
CA LEU A 46 4.33 -3.07 -4.92
C LEU A 46 3.62 -1.75 -5.24
N HIS A 47 3.91 -0.69 -4.49
CA HIS A 47 3.33 0.63 -4.73
C HIS A 47 3.76 1.21 -6.08
N LEU A 48 5.02 1.02 -6.48
CA LEU A 48 5.49 1.43 -7.80
C LEU A 48 4.73 0.71 -8.92
N HIS A 49 4.47 -0.58 -8.76
CA HIS A 49 3.65 -1.34 -9.70
C HIS A 49 2.22 -0.79 -9.79
N LEU A 50 1.61 -0.45 -8.66
CA LEU A 50 0.24 0.08 -8.62
C LEU A 50 0.13 1.49 -9.22
N LEU A 51 1.15 2.32 -9.06
CA LEU A 51 1.21 3.67 -9.64
C LEU A 51 1.54 3.65 -11.14
N GLY A 52 2.19 2.59 -11.62
CA GLY A 52 2.65 2.44 -12.99
C GLY A 52 4.04 2.99 -13.25
N ASP A 53 4.60 2.57 -14.39
CA ASP A 53 5.94 3.01 -14.83
C ASP A 53 5.97 4.53 -15.09
N GLY A 54 7.07 5.15 -14.71
CA GLY A 54 7.27 6.59 -14.87
C GLY A 54 6.63 7.45 -13.80
N CYS A 55 6.29 6.89 -12.64
CA CYS A 55 5.84 7.69 -11.51
C CYS A 55 7.00 8.51 -10.91
N ARG A 56 6.67 9.66 -10.35
CA ARG A 56 7.65 10.51 -9.65
C ARG A 56 7.93 9.97 -8.24
N GLN A 57 9.15 10.16 -7.77
CA GLN A 57 9.54 9.76 -6.42
C GLN A 57 8.61 10.35 -5.34
N LYS A 58 8.14 11.59 -5.53
CA LYS A 58 7.17 12.25 -4.65
C LYS A 58 5.83 11.50 -4.57
N GLU A 59 5.36 10.98 -5.70
CA GLU A 59 4.11 10.20 -5.78
C GLU A 59 4.26 8.87 -5.06
N LEU A 60 5.39 8.21 -5.25
CA LEU A 60 5.70 6.98 -4.53
C LEU A 60 5.80 7.21 -3.01
N ALA A 61 6.48 8.28 -2.58
CA ALA A 61 6.58 8.65 -1.16
C ALA A 61 5.19 8.82 -0.53
N ALA A 62 4.31 9.56 -1.20
CA ALA A 62 2.93 9.76 -0.74
C ALA A 62 2.13 8.44 -0.69
N SER A 63 2.29 7.57 -1.67
CA SER A 63 1.60 6.29 -1.75
C SER A 63 2.04 5.32 -0.66
N VAL A 64 3.35 5.21 -0.40
CA VAL A 64 3.91 4.32 0.63
C VAL A 64 3.72 4.90 2.04
N GLY A 65 3.56 6.22 2.16
CA GLY A 65 3.48 6.92 3.44
C GLY A 65 4.84 7.03 4.14
N ILE A 66 5.92 7.17 3.37
CA ILE A 66 7.30 7.31 3.86
C ILE A 66 7.81 8.70 3.49
N GLU A 67 8.52 9.34 4.42
CA GLU A 67 9.15 10.63 4.16
C GLU A 67 10.28 10.51 3.12
N GLY A 68 10.47 11.59 2.34
CA GLY A 68 11.40 11.64 1.21
C GLY A 68 12.82 11.11 1.50
N PRO A 69 13.52 11.56 2.56
CA PRO A 69 14.87 11.09 2.86
C PRO A 69 14.97 9.58 3.13
N SER A 70 14.00 9.01 3.83
CA SER A 70 13.93 7.56 4.08
C SER A 70 13.67 6.78 2.80
N LEU A 71 12.77 7.27 1.94
CA LEU A 71 12.50 6.65 0.66
C LEU A 71 13.73 6.67 -0.26
N VAL A 72 14.51 7.75 -0.28
CA VAL A 72 15.74 7.83 -1.11
C VAL A 72 16.67 6.67 -0.82
N ARG A 73 16.95 6.36 0.44
CA ARG A 73 17.82 5.24 0.84
C ARG A 73 17.28 3.89 0.39
N ILE A 74 15.98 3.70 0.50
CA ILE A 74 15.31 2.47 0.04
C ILE A 74 15.44 2.34 -1.47
N LEU A 75 15.18 3.42 -2.20
CA LEU A 75 15.29 3.44 -3.66
C LEU A 75 16.75 3.19 -4.13
N ASP A 76 17.73 3.75 -3.44
CA ASP A 76 19.14 3.48 -3.75
C ASP A 76 19.47 1.99 -3.60
N THR A 77 18.95 1.35 -2.56
CA THR A 77 19.08 -0.11 -2.37
C THR A 77 18.41 -0.89 -3.49
N LEU A 78 17.20 -0.49 -3.91
CA LEU A 78 16.47 -1.16 -4.99
C LEU A 78 17.12 -0.99 -6.36
N VAL A 79 17.71 0.19 -6.62
CA VAL A 79 18.52 0.42 -7.83
C VAL A 79 19.77 -0.46 -7.81
N ALA A 80 20.48 -0.51 -6.69
CA ALA A 80 21.67 -1.35 -6.53
C ALA A 80 21.38 -2.85 -6.72
N LYS A 81 20.17 -3.29 -6.32
CA LYS A 81 19.69 -4.66 -6.56
C LYS A 81 19.17 -4.91 -7.98
N GLY A 82 19.16 -3.89 -8.85
CA GLY A 82 18.64 -4.01 -10.21
C GLY A 82 17.13 -4.21 -10.31
N LEU A 83 16.34 -3.84 -9.30
CA LEU A 83 14.90 -4.03 -9.27
C LEU A 83 14.13 -2.82 -9.79
N ILE A 84 14.71 -1.64 -9.71
CA ILE A 84 14.18 -0.40 -10.26
C ILE A 84 15.26 0.35 -11.02
N GLN A 85 14.83 1.23 -11.90
CA GLN A 85 15.67 2.22 -12.56
C GLN A 85 15.08 3.61 -12.42
N ARG A 86 15.98 4.60 -12.40
CA ARG A 86 15.63 6.03 -12.42
C ARG A 86 15.92 6.59 -13.79
N SER A 87 15.02 7.40 -14.32
CA SER A 87 15.23 8.21 -15.49
C SER A 87 14.91 9.69 -15.20
N GLU A 88 15.37 10.57 -16.07
CA GLU A 88 15.01 11.98 -15.97
C GLU A 88 13.63 12.23 -16.56
N ASP A 89 12.86 13.11 -15.92
CA ASP A 89 11.63 13.63 -16.53
C ASP A 89 12.00 14.60 -17.64
N GLY A 90 11.54 14.33 -18.85
CA GLY A 90 11.80 15.19 -20.02
C GLY A 90 11.23 16.60 -19.88
N THR A 91 10.28 16.83 -18.99
CA THR A 91 9.63 18.11 -18.72
C THR A 91 10.21 18.83 -17.50
N ASP A 92 10.78 18.10 -16.54
CA ASP A 92 11.39 18.66 -15.33
C ASP A 92 12.64 17.89 -14.96
N ARG A 93 13.80 18.42 -15.30
CA ARG A 93 15.12 17.82 -15.01
C ARG A 93 15.39 17.60 -13.51
N ARG A 94 14.63 18.23 -12.62
CA ARG A 94 14.73 18.02 -11.17
C ARG A 94 13.92 16.83 -10.69
N ALA A 95 12.96 16.37 -11.48
CA ALA A 95 12.15 15.21 -11.16
C ALA A 95 12.80 13.94 -11.69
N LYS A 96 12.80 12.90 -10.85
CA LYS A 96 13.21 11.55 -11.24
C LYS A 96 11.97 10.70 -11.43
N LEU A 97 11.93 10.00 -12.55
CA LEU A 97 10.92 9.00 -12.85
C LEU A 97 11.43 7.63 -12.43
N LEU A 98 10.55 6.83 -11.87
CA LEU A 98 10.84 5.50 -11.37
C LEU A 98 10.13 4.45 -12.23
N CYS A 99 10.86 3.41 -12.61
CA CYS A 99 10.32 2.28 -13.37
C CYS A 99 10.84 0.97 -12.77
N LEU A 100 10.00 -0.06 -12.81
CA LEU A 100 10.44 -1.43 -12.51
C LEU A 100 11.29 -1.97 -13.66
N THR A 101 12.37 -2.66 -13.30
CA THR A 101 13.10 -3.50 -14.26
C THR A 101 12.34 -4.81 -14.53
N SER A 102 12.81 -5.63 -15.46
CA SER A 102 12.27 -6.98 -15.67
C SER A 102 12.32 -7.81 -14.39
N GLU A 103 13.45 -7.79 -13.72
CA GLU A 103 13.67 -8.47 -12.43
C GLU A 103 12.76 -7.91 -11.33
N GLY A 104 12.56 -6.59 -11.31
CA GLY A 104 11.64 -5.93 -10.40
C GLY A 104 10.19 -6.38 -10.62
N LYS A 105 9.77 -6.53 -11.86
CA LYS A 105 8.43 -7.05 -12.23
C LYS A 105 8.24 -8.49 -11.78
N ASP A 106 9.26 -9.34 -11.89
CA ASP A 106 9.21 -10.73 -11.41
C ASP A 106 9.09 -10.79 -9.88
N VAL A 107 9.82 -9.94 -9.17
CA VAL A 107 9.71 -9.83 -7.70
C VAL A 107 8.31 -9.36 -7.32
N VAL A 108 7.77 -8.34 -7.98
CA VAL A 108 6.40 -7.85 -7.74
C VAL A 108 5.36 -8.93 -8.00
N ALA A 109 5.51 -9.73 -9.05
CA ALA A 109 4.58 -10.83 -9.35
C ALA A 109 4.53 -11.84 -8.18
N ARG A 110 5.68 -12.19 -7.61
CA ARG A 110 5.74 -13.07 -6.43
C ARG A 110 5.09 -12.43 -5.20
N ILE A 111 5.37 -11.16 -4.93
CA ILE A 111 4.73 -10.41 -3.84
C ILE A 111 3.22 -10.43 -3.98
N ARG A 112 2.70 -10.12 -5.17
CA ARG A 112 1.26 -10.11 -5.43
C ARG A 112 0.61 -11.46 -5.23
N ASN A 113 1.24 -12.53 -5.66
CA ASN A 113 0.74 -13.88 -5.46
C ASN A 113 0.64 -14.22 -3.96
N THR A 114 1.66 -13.86 -3.18
CA THR A 114 1.64 -14.06 -1.72
C THR A 114 0.54 -13.22 -1.06
N VAL A 115 0.43 -11.94 -1.40
CA VAL A 115 -0.62 -11.05 -0.87
C VAL A 115 -2.02 -11.58 -1.21
N SER A 116 -2.26 -11.96 -2.47
CA SER A 116 -3.56 -12.50 -2.90
C SER A 116 -3.91 -13.80 -2.19
N SER A 117 -2.94 -14.68 -1.94
CA SER A 117 -3.17 -15.92 -1.19
C SER A 117 -3.61 -15.63 0.24
N LEU A 118 -2.92 -14.71 0.92
CA LEU A 118 -3.26 -14.30 2.28
C LEU A 118 -4.60 -13.57 2.37
N GLU A 119 -4.91 -12.73 1.38
CA GLU A 119 -6.21 -12.05 1.31
C GLU A 119 -7.35 -13.05 1.11
N ASN A 120 -7.18 -14.04 0.25
CA ASN A 120 -8.16 -15.10 0.06
C ASN A 120 -8.40 -15.89 1.35
N GLU A 121 -7.33 -16.28 2.05
CA GLU A 121 -7.43 -16.95 3.35
C GLU A 121 -8.15 -16.07 4.39
N LEU A 122 -7.81 -14.78 4.45
CA LEU A 122 -8.43 -13.82 5.37
C LEU A 122 -9.93 -13.65 5.09
N LEU A 123 -10.32 -13.65 3.84
CA LEU A 123 -11.70 -13.37 3.41
C LEU A 123 -12.57 -14.63 3.26
N ASP A 124 -11.98 -15.81 3.29
CA ASP A 124 -12.70 -17.09 3.16
C ASP A 124 -13.93 -17.24 4.09
N PRO A 125 -13.90 -16.78 5.35
CA PRO A 125 -15.06 -16.84 6.25
C PRO A 125 -16.22 -15.91 5.88
N PHE A 126 -16.04 -14.99 4.93
CA PHE A 126 -17.01 -13.97 4.56
C PHE A 126 -17.62 -14.24 3.20
N SER A 127 -18.91 -13.97 3.06
CA SER A 127 -19.60 -14.07 1.77
C SER A 127 -19.20 -12.93 0.82
N ASP A 128 -19.31 -13.17 -0.48
CA ASP A 128 -19.07 -12.15 -1.51
C ASP A 128 -19.93 -10.90 -1.29
N SER A 129 -21.15 -11.06 -0.80
CA SER A 129 -22.05 -9.94 -0.47
C SER A 129 -21.52 -9.08 0.68
N GLU A 130 -20.98 -9.69 1.73
CA GLU A 130 -20.37 -8.97 2.84
C GLU A 130 -19.10 -8.22 2.39
N VAL A 131 -18.27 -8.88 1.60
CA VAL A 131 -17.06 -8.26 1.03
C VAL A 131 -17.43 -7.07 0.14
N ALA A 132 -18.42 -7.21 -0.73
CA ALA A 132 -18.89 -6.13 -1.60
C ALA A 132 -19.46 -4.94 -0.81
N GLN A 133 -20.21 -5.18 0.26
CA GLN A 133 -20.73 -4.12 1.13
C GLN A 133 -19.61 -3.35 1.84
N VAL A 134 -18.60 -4.05 2.33
CA VAL A 134 -17.42 -3.43 2.97
C VAL A 134 -16.61 -2.64 1.94
N ALA A 135 -16.43 -3.15 0.73
CA ALA A 135 -15.72 -2.46 -0.35
C ALA A 135 -16.44 -1.15 -0.74
N ASP A 136 -17.77 -1.16 -0.89
CA ASP A 136 -18.57 0.05 -1.13
C ASP A 136 -18.42 1.06 0.01
N PHE A 137 -18.51 0.59 1.24
CA PHE A 137 -18.34 1.45 2.42
C PHE A 137 -16.97 2.11 2.46
N ILE A 138 -15.90 1.34 2.18
CA ILE A 138 -14.52 1.86 2.13
C ILE A 138 -14.40 2.93 1.04
N GLY A 139 -14.93 2.71 -0.17
CA GLY A 139 -14.87 3.69 -1.26
C GLY A 139 -15.57 5.01 -0.90
N ARG A 140 -16.71 4.95 -0.23
CA ARG A 140 -17.43 6.14 0.27
C ARG A 140 -16.63 6.84 1.37
N LEU A 141 -15.98 6.09 2.24
CA LEU A 141 -15.14 6.64 3.30
C LEU A 141 -13.89 7.33 2.75
N GLU A 142 -13.26 6.77 1.73
CA GLU A 142 -12.14 7.39 1.01
C GLU A 142 -12.53 8.73 0.39
N SER A 143 -13.70 8.80 -0.25
CA SER A 143 -14.24 10.05 -0.79
C SER A 143 -14.43 11.09 0.32
N ALA A 144 -15.02 10.70 1.44
CA ALA A 144 -15.24 11.59 2.58
C ALA A 144 -13.91 12.11 3.19
N VAL A 145 -12.88 11.26 3.26
CA VAL A 145 -11.54 11.65 3.71
C VAL A 145 -10.92 12.68 2.75
N ASN A 146 -11.07 12.49 1.45
CA ASN A 146 -10.57 13.43 0.46
C ASN A 146 -11.25 14.79 0.58
N ASP A 147 -12.56 14.83 0.79
CA ASP A 147 -13.33 16.09 0.99
C ASP A 147 -12.84 16.86 2.24
N VAL A 148 -12.60 16.14 3.34
CA VAL A 148 -12.05 16.75 4.56
C VAL A 148 -10.65 17.32 4.29
N ARG A 149 -9.80 16.55 3.59
CA ARG A 149 -8.44 16.96 3.24
C ARG A 149 -8.40 18.22 2.38
N GLU A 150 -9.28 18.31 1.36
CA GLU A 150 -9.36 19.50 0.51
C GLU A 150 -9.86 20.72 1.28
N ARG A 151 -10.78 20.53 2.20
CA ARG A 151 -11.25 21.63 3.08
C ARG A 151 -10.16 22.16 4.00
N MET A 152 -9.26 21.29 4.50
CA MET A 152 -8.17 21.67 5.40
C MET A 152 -7.02 22.41 4.69
N LYS A 153 -6.96 22.37 3.36
CA LYS A 153 -5.97 23.13 2.56
C LYS A 153 -6.37 24.58 2.29
N ARG A 154 -7.62 24.95 2.57
CA ARG A 154 -8.16 26.30 2.42
C ARG A 154 -8.02 27.13 3.69
#